data_fa9e2f9c329fc50f64adfe0c0e1c95bd
#
_entry.id   fa9e2f9c329fc50f64adfe0c0e1c95bd
#
_cell.length_a   1.000
_cell.length_b   1.000
_cell.length_c   1.000
_cell.angle_alpha   90.00
_cell.angle_beta   90.00
_cell.angle_gamma   90.00
#
_symmetry.space_group_name_H-M   'P 1'
#
loop_
_entity.id
_entity.type
_entity.pdbx_description
1 polymer ?
#
loop_
_entity_poly.entity_id
_entity_poly.type
_entity_poly.pdbx_seq_one_letter_code
_entity_poly.pdbx_strand_id
1 'polypeptide(L)'
;MLKSLIAGLTVFLLAAPCLGQSRDQVIAAAVVPLPAAMRDNAAVVRLDAAGQPETLRNGTNGMVCIADKPGDAVFDVRCYRDSFIHVVYRTFQLGANVSSPKVGAEIEAGKLKLSKEPTAGYRCLGPTTSYDPAMHSVTGEGECWESLHFPFRTAKEVGFPDMNEVPENLRQTVPYVMGSGSYWSHVMIEHPPVKK
;
A
#
# COMPACT_ATOMS: atom_id res chain seq x y z
N MET A 1 -72.62 17.69 6.08
CA MET A 1 -71.78 16.50 6.22
C MET A 1 -70.60 16.62 5.20
N LEU A 2 -69.49 17.07 5.65
CA LEU A 2 -68.30 17.33 4.78
C LEU A 2 -67.32 16.14 4.95
N LYS A 3 -67.12 15.34 3.89
CA LYS A 3 -66.17 14.20 3.90
C LYS A 3 -64.81 14.72 3.44
N SER A 4 -63.83 14.80 4.36
CA SER A 4 -62.43 15.08 4.06
C SER A 4 -61.76 13.83 3.48
N LEU A 5 -61.27 13.92 2.24
CA LEU A 5 -60.35 12.95 1.65
C LEU A 5 -58.93 13.35 2.05
N ILE A 6 -58.27 12.50 2.83
CA ILE A 6 -56.84 12.60 3.11
C ILE A 6 -56.13 11.78 2.05
N ALA A 7 -55.47 12.43 1.11
CA ALA A 7 -54.59 11.79 0.15
C ALA A 7 -53.22 11.52 0.81
N GLY A 8 -52.93 10.27 1.08
CA GLY A 8 -51.60 9.84 1.60
C GLY A 8 -50.52 9.91 0.50
N LEU A 9 -49.56 10.80 0.68
CA LEU A 9 -48.39 10.91 -0.19
C LEU A 9 -47.37 9.85 0.24
N THR A 10 -47.28 8.75 -0.51
CA THR A 10 -46.26 7.71 -0.31
C THR A 10 -44.94 8.17 -0.92
N VAL A 11 -43.99 8.60 -0.09
CA VAL A 11 -42.62 8.92 -0.53
C VAL A 11 -41.86 7.61 -0.73
N PHE A 12 -41.59 7.24 -1.97
CA PHE A 12 -40.64 6.17 -2.32
C PHE A 12 -39.22 6.69 -2.12
N LEU A 13 -38.57 6.32 -1.03
CA LEU A 13 -37.13 6.46 -0.87
C LEU A 13 -36.45 5.45 -1.82
N LEU A 14 -35.98 5.94 -2.96
CA LEU A 14 -35.05 5.21 -3.82
C LEU A 14 -33.74 5.09 -3.06
N ALA A 15 -33.46 3.94 -2.45
CA ALA A 15 -32.15 3.59 -1.97
C ALA A 15 -31.23 3.53 -3.18
N ALA A 16 -30.32 4.53 -3.34
CA ALA A 16 -29.27 4.48 -4.34
C ALA A 16 -28.42 3.23 -4.08
N PRO A 17 -28.17 2.37 -5.08
CA PRO A 17 -27.25 1.25 -4.91
C PRO A 17 -25.88 1.82 -4.54
N CYS A 18 -25.31 1.35 -3.44
CA CYS A 18 -23.92 1.60 -3.10
C CYS A 18 -23.10 0.87 -4.16
N LEU A 19 -22.75 1.57 -5.24
CA LEU A 19 -21.94 1.03 -6.33
C LEU A 19 -20.54 0.85 -5.75
N GLY A 20 -20.21 -0.39 -5.40
CA GLY A 20 -18.83 -0.77 -5.09
C GLY A 20 -17.91 -0.38 -6.26
N GLN A 21 -16.65 -0.06 -5.97
CA GLN A 21 -15.66 0.27 -7.00
C GLN A 21 -15.60 -0.85 -8.05
N SER A 22 -15.56 -0.48 -9.33
CA SER A 22 -15.36 -1.45 -10.40
C SER A 22 -13.94 -2.05 -10.32
N ARG A 23 -13.74 -3.24 -10.91
CA ARG A 23 -12.41 -3.87 -10.97
C ARG A 23 -11.35 -2.93 -11.57
N ASP A 24 -11.69 -2.19 -12.60
CA ASP A 24 -10.77 -1.26 -13.26
C ASP A 24 -10.42 -0.07 -12.35
N GLN A 25 -11.37 0.44 -11.58
CA GLN A 25 -11.11 1.47 -10.57
C GLN A 25 -10.17 0.98 -9.46
N VAL A 26 -10.36 -0.26 -8.99
CA VAL A 26 -9.47 -0.89 -7.99
C VAL A 26 -8.05 -1.06 -8.56
N ILE A 27 -7.93 -1.52 -9.79
CA ILE A 27 -6.63 -1.67 -10.46
C ILE A 27 -5.94 -0.32 -10.63
N ALA A 28 -6.67 0.70 -11.08
CA ALA A 28 -6.13 2.05 -11.27
C ALA A 28 -5.62 2.65 -9.95
N ALA A 29 -6.37 2.47 -8.86
CA ALA A 29 -5.97 2.92 -7.53
C ALA A 29 -4.71 2.18 -7.03
N ALA A 30 -4.64 0.86 -7.22
CA ALA A 30 -3.56 0.03 -6.69
C ALA A 30 -2.18 0.38 -7.26
N VAL A 31 -2.11 0.89 -8.48
CA VAL A 31 -0.84 1.19 -9.17
C VAL A 31 -0.36 2.63 -8.98
N VAL A 32 -1.12 3.47 -8.27
CA VAL A 32 -0.80 4.90 -8.05
C VAL A 32 0.60 5.11 -7.47
N PRO A 33 1.13 4.27 -6.54
CA PRO A 33 2.46 4.47 -6.01
C PRO A 33 3.58 4.37 -7.05
N LEU A 34 3.34 3.63 -8.15
CA LEU A 34 4.36 3.42 -9.17
C LEU A 34 4.57 4.65 -10.06
N PRO A 35 5.80 4.86 -10.55
CA PRO A 35 6.05 5.73 -11.69
C PRO A 35 5.12 5.42 -12.85
N ALA A 36 4.62 6.44 -13.56
CA ALA A 36 3.61 6.28 -14.59
C ALA A 36 3.97 5.22 -15.66
N ALA A 37 5.23 5.18 -16.08
CA ALA A 37 5.71 4.22 -17.09
C ALA A 37 5.66 2.74 -16.65
N MET A 38 5.47 2.47 -15.35
CA MET A 38 5.43 1.11 -14.81
C MET A 38 4.00 0.62 -14.53
N ARG A 39 3.01 1.52 -14.48
CA ARG A 39 1.66 1.25 -13.99
C ARG A 39 0.92 0.21 -14.84
N ASP A 40 0.97 0.33 -16.16
CA ASP A 40 0.19 -0.52 -17.06
C ASP A 40 0.66 -1.97 -17.07
N ASN A 41 1.94 -2.20 -16.80
CA ASN A 41 2.58 -3.52 -16.88
C ASN A 41 2.76 -4.18 -15.49
N ALA A 42 2.32 -3.55 -14.41
CA ALA A 42 2.39 -4.15 -13.07
C ALA A 42 1.25 -5.16 -12.85
N ALA A 43 1.53 -6.25 -12.16
CA ALA A 43 0.50 -7.13 -11.63
C ALA A 43 -0.27 -6.41 -10.51
N VAL A 44 -1.56 -6.73 -10.37
CA VAL A 44 -2.39 -6.23 -9.28
C VAL A 44 -3.10 -7.40 -8.60
N VAL A 45 -3.00 -7.43 -7.29
CA VAL A 45 -3.68 -8.41 -6.45
C VAL A 45 -4.52 -7.71 -5.39
N ARG A 46 -5.56 -8.38 -4.94
CA ARG A 46 -6.29 -8.05 -3.72
C ARG A 46 -6.04 -9.14 -2.69
N LEU A 47 -5.90 -8.78 -1.43
CA LEU A 47 -5.79 -9.76 -0.35
C LEU A 47 -7.19 -10.06 0.21
N ASP A 48 -7.46 -11.35 0.41
CA ASP A 48 -8.64 -11.78 1.14
C ASP A 48 -8.46 -11.60 2.67
N ALA A 49 -9.48 -11.97 3.45
CA ALA A 49 -9.45 -11.85 4.90
C ALA A 49 -8.35 -12.70 5.57
N ALA A 50 -7.85 -13.73 4.89
CA ALA A 50 -6.75 -14.58 5.35
C ALA A 50 -5.37 -14.10 4.84
N GLY A 51 -5.31 -12.97 4.12
CA GLY A 51 -4.09 -12.42 3.53
C GLY A 51 -3.62 -13.20 2.29
N GLN A 52 -4.51 -13.98 1.65
CA GLN A 52 -4.18 -14.69 0.42
C GLN A 52 -4.42 -13.78 -0.80
N PRO A 53 -3.51 -13.78 -1.79
CA PRO A 53 -3.64 -12.94 -2.96
C PRO A 53 -4.64 -13.50 -3.98
N GLU A 54 -5.60 -12.66 -4.39
CA GLU A 54 -6.46 -12.86 -5.56
C GLU A 54 -5.96 -11.97 -6.69
N THR A 55 -5.65 -12.54 -7.85
CA THR A 55 -5.13 -11.77 -8.98
C THR A 55 -6.23 -10.98 -9.69
N LEU A 56 -6.11 -9.66 -9.66
CA LEU A 56 -6.97 -8.74 -10.42
C LEU A 56 -6.40 -8.44 -11.82
N ARG A 57 -5.09 -8.37 -11.98
CA ARG A 57 -4.41 -8.17 -13.27
C ARG A 57 -3.06 -8.86 -13.25
N ASN A 58 -2.74 -9.61 -14.31
CA ASN A 58 -1.39 -10.11 -14.53
C ASN A 58 -0.47 -8.96 -14.95
N GLY A 59 0.81 -9.06 -14.61
CA GLY A 59 1.83 -8.08 -14.99
C GLY A 59 2.99 -8.71 -15.75
N THR A 60 3.81 -7.86 -16.37
CA THR A 60 4.97 -8.27 -17.17
C THR A 60 6.29 -7.59 -16.77
N ASN A 61 6.25 -6.59 -15.87
CA ASN A 61 7.43 -5.82 -15.44
C ASN A 61 8.03 -6.28 -14.11
N GLY A 62 7.51 -7.37 -13.52
CA GLY A 62 7.96 -7.91 -12.24
C GLY A 62 7.55 -7.09 -11.03
N MET A 63 6.67 -6.09 -11.17
CA MET A 63 6.06 -5.38 -10.04
C MET A 63 4.70 -5.99 -9.72
N VAL A 64 4.40 -6.11 -8.43
CA VAL A 64 3.12 -6.59 -7.90
C VAL A 64 2.57 -5.56 -6.92
N CYS A 65 1.40 -5.01 -7.21
CA CYS A 65 0.71 -4.04 -6.38
C CYS A 65 -0.42 -4.71 -5.61
N ILE A 66 -0.51 -4.43 -4.31
CA ILE A 66 -1.61 -4.84 -3.45
C ILE A 66 -2.63 -3.71 -3.46
N ALA A 67 -3.86 -4.04 -3.88
CA ALA A 67 -4.98 -3.12 -3.89
C ALA A 67 -5.42 -2.77 -2.46
N ASP A 68 -5.98 -1.59 -2.33
CA ASP A 68 -6.60 -1.11 -1.11
C ASP A 68 -7.69 -2.06 -0.59
N LYS A 69 -7.80 -2.14 0.72
CA LYS A 69 -8.84 -2.94 1.38
C LYS A 69 -10.15 -2.16 1.35
N PRO A 70 -11.20 -2.69 0.71
CA PRO A 70 -12.47 -1.98 0.63
C PRO A 70 -13.15 -1.87 2.00
N GLY A 71 -13.78 -0.72 2.26
CA GLY A 71 -14.71 -0.53 3.37
C GLY A 71 -14.09 -0.10 4.69
N ASP A 72 -12.80 0.22 4.74
CA ASP A 72 -12.20 0.91 5.87
C ASP A 72 -11.96 2.40 5.57
N ALA A 73 -11.44 3.14 6.54
CA ALA A 73 -11.21 4.59 6.42
C ALA A 73 -9.80 4.94 5.91
N VAL A 74 -9.02 3.92 5.54
CA VAL A 74 -7.61 4.06 5.16
C VAL A 74 -7.45 3.69 3.69
N PHE A 75 -6.80 4.54 2.92
CA PHE A 75 -6.26 4.22 1.61
C PHE A 75 -4.82 3.72 1.80
N ASP A 76 -4.55 2.46 1.52
CA ASP A 76 -3.23 1.83 1.67
C ASP A 76 -2.92 0.93 0.48
N VAL A 77 -2.17 1.44 -0.46
CA VAL A 77 -1.73 0.71 -1.65
C VAL A 77 -0.22 0.62 -1.68
N ARG A 78 0.30 -0.56 -2.03
CA ARG A 78 1.74 -0.82 -2.00
C ARG A 78 2.18 -1.76 -3.11
N CYS A 79 3.31 -1.47 -3.71
CA CYS A 79 3.89 -2.24 -4.81
C CYS A 79 5.31 -2.69 -4.47
N TYR A 80 5.61 -3.94 -4.73
CA TYR A 80 6.93 -4.53 -4.54
C TYR A 80 7.30 -5.41 -5.73
N ARG A 81 8.59 -5.73 -5.84
CA ARG A 81 9.03 -6.76 -6.80
C ARG A 81 8.44 -8.12 -6.44
N ASP A 82 8.19 -8.93 -7.46
CA ASP A 82 7.71 -10.32 -7.35
C ASP A 82 8.61 -11.18 -6.45
N SER A 83 9.92 -10.95 -6.48
CA SER A 83 10.90 -11.62 -5.63
C SER A 83 10.76 -11.27 -4.14
N PHE A 84 10.04 -10.20 -3.77
CA PHE A 84 9.89 -9.69 -2.40
C PHE A 84 8.46 -9.77 -1.87
N ILE A 85 7.46 -9.70 -2.74
CA ILE A 85 6.04 -9.56 -2.38
C ILE A 85 5.52 -10.66 -1.44
N HIS A 86 6.04 -11.89 -1.54
CA HIS A 86 5.62 -13.01 -0.71
C HIS A 86 5.93 -12.81 0.78
N VAL A 87 6.98 -12.05 1.11
CA VAL A 87 7.28 -11.64 2.49
C VAL A 87 6.20 -10.68 3.00
N VAL A 88 5.74 -9.77 2.13
CA VAL A 88 4.63 -8.85 2.46
C VAL A 88 3.32 -9.61 2.67
N TYR A 89 2.97 -10.56 1.79
CA TYR A 89 1.79 -11.41 2.00
C TYR A 89 1.85 -12.15 3.34
N ARG A 90 3.03 -12.65 3.70
CA ARG A 90 3.20 -13.36 4.97
C ARG A 90 2.92 -12.46 6.18
N THR A 91 3.24 -11.18 6.12
CA THR A 91 2.90 -10.24 7.20
C THR A 91 1.39 -10.10 7.37
N PHE A 92 0.63 -10.00 6.28
CA PHE A 92 -0.83 -9.95 6.32
C PHE A 92 -1.43 -11.24 6.87
N GLN A 93 -0.96 -12.40 6.43
CA GLN A 93 -1.41 -13.72 6.90
C GLN A 93 -1.21 -13.91 8.40
N LEU A 94 -0.17 -13.31 8.95
CA LEU A 94 0.12 -13.37 10.39
C LEU A 94 -0.59 -12.26 11.20
N GLY A 95 -1.34 -11.36 10.56
CA GLY A 95 -1.87 -10.16 11.18
C GLY A 95 -0.77 -9.31 11.83
N ALA A 96 0.40 -9.27 11.21
CA ALA A 96 1.62 -8.72 11.78
C ALA A 96 2.09 -7.48 11.02
N ASN A 97 2.98 -6.70 11.62
CA ASN A 97 3.70 -5.64 10.93
C ASN A 97 4.79 -6.24 10.04
N VAL A 98 5.18 -5.51 9.00
CA VAL A 98 6.24 -5.90 8.05
C VAL A 98 7.60 -6.17 8.71
N SER A 99 7.88 -5.57 9.86
CA SER A 99 9.10 -5.81 10.67
C SER A 99 8.89 -6.85 11.78
N SER A 100 7.85 -7.68 11.68
CA SER A 100 7.48 -8.64 12.73
C SER A 100 8.58 -9.67 13.00
N PRO A 101 8.95 -9.90 14.27
CA PRO A 101 9.88 -10.98 14.63
C PRO A 101 9.42 -12.37 14.18
N LYS A 102 8.11 -12.59 14.03
CA LYS A 102 7.56 -13.88 13.53
C LYS A 102 7.96 -14.13 12.08
N VAL A 103 7.90 -13.11 11.23
CA VAL A 103 8.34 -13.20 9.82
C VAL A 103 9.86 -13.42 9.77
N GLY A 104 10.63 -12.69 10.58
CA GLY A 104 12.07 -12.87 10.71
C GLY A 104 12.44 -14.32 11.08
N ALA A 105 11.79 -14.87 12.08
CA ALA A 105 12.02 -16.26 12.52
C ALA A 105 11.69 -17.30 11.42
N GLU A 106 10.68 -17.07 10.58
CA GLU A 106 10.37 -17.95 9.45
C GLU A 106 11.45 -17.86 8.35
N ILE A 107 12.02 -16.68 8.12
CA ILE A 107 13.13 -16.48 7.18
C ILE A 107 14.39 -17.17 7.70
N GLU A 108 14.75 -16.98 8.97
CA GLU A 108 15.90 -17.60 9.62
C GLU A 108 15.80 -19.13 9.63
N ALA A 109 14.58 -19.66 9.83
CA ALA A 109 14.30 -21.09 9.78
C ALA A 109 14.24 -21.67 8.34
N GLY A 110 14.41 -20.84 7.30
CA GLY A 110 14.34 -21.26 5.90
C GLY A 110 12.92 -21.60 5.41
N LYS A 111 11.89 -21.33 6.22
CA LYS A 111 10.48 -21.55 5.86
C LYS A 111 9.95 -20.52 4.88
N LEU A 112 10.46 -19.30 4.97
CA LEU A 112 10.17 -18.21 4.06
C LEU A 112 11.47 -17.77 3.38
N LYS A 113 11.53 -17.91 2.06
CA LYS A 113 12.73 -17.52 1.31
C LYS A 113 12.71 -16.02 1.07
N LEU A 114 13.85 -15.36 1.26
CA LEU A 114 14.04 -13.94 0.96
C LEU A 114 15.36 -13.77 0.20
N SER A 115 15.31 -13.11 -0.96
CA SER A 115 16.51 -12.70 -1.68
C SER A 115 17.24 -11.61 -0.87
N LYS A 116 18.59 -11.67 -0.89
CA LYS A 116 19.45 -10.62 -0.35
C LYS A 116 19.73 -9.49 -1.34
N GLU A 117 19.26 -9.66 -2.58
CA GLU A 117 19.40 -8.65 -3.61
C GLU A 117 18.58 -7.40 -3.30
N PRO A 118 19.09 -6.21 -3.57
CA PRO A 118 18.34 -4.98 -3.41
C PRO A 118 17.07 -4.98 -4.24
N THR A 119 15.99 -4.42 -3.67
CA THR A 119 14.69 -4.33 -4.36
C THR A 119 13.96 -3.05 -4.00
N ALA A 120 13.14 -2.55 -4.94
CA ALA A 120 12.33 -1.36 -4.73
C ALA A 120 10.95 -1.71 -4.18
N GLY A 121 10.44 -0.85 -3.31
CA GLY A 121 9.06 -0.81 -2.85
C GLY A 121 8.48 0.60 -3.02
N TYR A 122 7.18 0.66 -3.24
CA TYR A 122 6.43 1.90 -3.40
C TYR A 122 5.15 1.81 -2.58
N ARG A 123 4.77 2.85 -1.88
CA ARG A 123 3.54 2.86 -1.09
C ARG A 123 2.90 4.22 -1.10
N CYS A 124 1.57 4.25 -1.13
CA CYS A 124 0.79 5.43 -0.74
C CYS A 124 -0.13 5.05 0.42
N LEU A 125 -0.23 5.93 1.40
CA LEU A 125 -1.01 5.75 2.61
C LEU A 125 -1.68 7.08 2.98
N GLY A 126 -2.91 7.01 3.46
CA GLY A 126 -3.63 8.17 3.98
C GLY A 126 -5.08 7.85 4.31
N PRO A 127 -5.88 8.83 4.72
CA PRO A 127 -7.33 8.67 4.76
C PRO A 127 -7.87 8.31 3.37
N THR A 128 -8.98 7.55 3.31
CA THR A 128 -9.61 7.19 2.02
C THR A 128 -9.94 8.42 1.16
N THR A 129 -10.20 9.58 1.79
CA THR A 129 -10.43 10.86 1.13
C THR A 129 -9.21 11.44 0.44
N SER A 130 -8.01 10.92 0.68
CA SER A 130 -6.77 11.36 0.04
C SER A 130 -6.62 10.86 -1.39
N TYR A 131 -7.30 9.79 -1.77
CA TYR A 131 -7.26 9.28 -3.14
C TYR A 131 -8.28 10.00 -4.02
N ASP A 132 -7.81 10.59 -5.10
CA ASP A 132 -8.64 11.19 -6.15
C ASP A 132 -8.76 10.22 -7.34
N PRO A 133 -9.94 9.60 -7.54
CA PRO A 133 -10.13 8.62 -8.61
C PRO A 133 -10.17 9.25 -10.02
N ALA A 134 -10.44 10.55 -10.13
CA ALA A 134 -10.46 11.24 -11.42
C ALA A 134 -9.04 11.58 -11.89
N MET A 135 -8.16 11.90 -10.95
CA MET A 135 -6.76 12.26 -11.23
C MET A 135 -5.80 11.08 -11.06
N HIS A 136 -6.26 9.93 -10.56
CA HIS A 136 -5.41 8.79 -10.18
C HIS A 136 -4.19 9.21 -9.36
N SER A 137 -4.44 9.99 -8.33
CA SER A 137 -3.39 10.60 -7.48
C SER A 137 -3.79 10.62 -6.02
N VAL A 138 -2.78 10.75 -5.16
CA VAL A 138 -2.95 10.94 -3.71
C VAL A 138 -2.66 12.40 -3.39
N THR A 139 -3.55 13.03 -2.62
CA THR A 139 -3.51 14.46 -2.27
C THR A 139 -3.89 14.67 -0.81
N GLY A 140 -3.74 15.90 -0.32
CA GLY A 140 -4.16 16.29 1.03
C GLY A 140 -3.30 15.65 2.11
N GLU A 141 -3.91 14.84 2.98
CA GLU A 141 -3.25 14.16 4.10
C GLU A 141 -2.61 12.83 3.71
N GLY A 142 -2.70 12.44 2.44
CA GLY A 142 -2.08 11.22 1.94
C GLY A 142 -0.63 11.46 1.56
N GLU A 143 0.20 10.46 1.81
CA GLU A 143 1.64 10.46 1.54
C GLU A 143 1.99 9.29 0.63
N CYS A 144 2.94 9.50 -0.29
CA CYS A 144 3.54 8.46 -1.09
C CYS A 144 5.05 8.49 -0.89
N TRP A 145 5.66 7.32 -0.80
CA TRP A 145 7.10 7.18 -0.67
C TRP A 145 7.64 5.99 -1.45
N GLU A 146 8.92 6.04 -1.68
CA GLU A 146 9.70 4.94 -2.23
C GLU A 146 10.59 4.36 -1.14
N SER A 147 10.86 3.06 -1.24
CA SER A 147 11.81 2.38 -0.37
C SER A 147 12.74 1.49 -1.20
N LEU A 148 14.02 1.52 -0.86
CA LEU A 148 15.01 0.61 -1.42
C LEU A 148 15.37 -0.40 -0.34
N HIS A 149 14.91 -1.63 -0.49
CA HIS A 149 15.15 -2.71 0.46
C HIS A 149 16.51 -3.32 0.23
N PHE A 150 17.28 -3.48 1.30
CA PHE A 150 18.60 -4.10 1.37
C PHE A 150 18.57 -5.16 2.48
N PRO A 151 17.93 -6.31 2.28
CA PRO A 151 17.72 -7.29 3.34
C PRO A 151 19.02 -7.68 4.04
N PHE A 152 19.00 -7.62 5.38
CA PHE A 152 20.10 -7.91 6.29
C PHE A 152 21.30 -6.95 6.23
N ARG A 153 21.24 -5.86 5.46
CA ARG A 153 22.29 -4.84 5.47
C ARG A 153 22.06 -3.82 6.57
N THR A 154 23.14 -3.43 7.21
CA THR A 154 23.13 -2.34 8.19
C THR A 154 23.14 -0.97 7.50
N ALA A 155 22.75 0.09 8.22
CA ALA A 155 22.81 1.48 7.76
C ALA A 155 24.22 1.83 7.27
N LYS A 156 25.27 1.41 8.01
CA LYS A 156 26.66 1.60 7.65
C LYS A 156 27.05 0.93 6.33
N GLU A 157 26.57 -0.29 6.07
CA GLU A 157 26.85 -1.02 4.82
C GLU A 157 26.13 -0.43 3.62
N VAL A 158 24.95 0.18 3.84
CA VAL A 158 24.16 0.84 2.80
C VAL A 158 24.68 2.26 2.50
N GLY A 159 25.35 2.88 3.48
CA GLY A 159 25.93 4.22 3.34
C GLY A 159 24.95 5.37 3.60
N PHE A 160 23.83 5.10 4.29
CA PHE A 160 22.87 6.11 4.73
C PHE A 160 22.79 6.12 6.27
N PRO A 161 22.37 7.25 6.90
CA PRO A 161 22.19 7.30 8.35
C PRO A 161 21.09 6.33 8.79
N ASP A 162 21.21 5.80 10.01
CA ASP A 162 20.11 5.08 10.67
C ASP A 162 19.00 6.07 11.03
N MET A 163 17.74 5.63 10.98
CA MET A 163 16.57 6.46 11.34
C MET A 163 16.72 7.12 12.70
N ASN A 164 17.36 6.44 13.66
CA ASN A 164 17.56 6.96 15.01
C ASN A 164 18.63 8.08 15.07
N GLU A 165 19.45 8.22 14.02
CA GLU A 165 20.46 9.27 13.88
C GLU A 165 19.92 10.51 13.17
N VAL A 166 18.74 10.40 12.52
CA VAL A 166 18.10 11.51 11.80
C VAL A 166 17.03 12.17 12.64
N PRO A 167 17.14 13.48 12.96
CA PRO A 167 16.11 14.24 13.63
C PRO A 167 14.76 14.12 12.90
N GLU A 168 13.66 13.95 13.65
CA GLU A 168 12.33 13.69 13.09
C GLU A 168 11.90 14.74 12.06
N ASN A 169 12.17 16.02 12.32
CA ASN A 169 11.84 17.12 11.42
C ASN A 169 12.65 17.13 10.11
N LEU A 170 13.68 16.29 9.98
CA LEU A 170 14.49 16.16 8.76
C LEU A 170 14.18 14.89 7.97
N ARG A 171 13.42 13.94 8.52
CA ARG A 171 13.13 12.64 7.88
C ARG A 171 12.43 12.77 6.53
N GLN A 172 11.64 13.82 6.33
CA GLN A 172 11.00 14.10 5.03
C GLN A 172 11.94 14.70 3.98
N THR A 173 13.19 15.00 4.34
CA THR A 173 14.14 15.68 3.42
C THR A 173 15.44 14.92 3.26
N VAL A 174 15.72 13.94 4.10
CA VAL A 174 16.98 13.18 4.10
C VAL A 174 16.65 11.69 4.04
N PRO A 175 17.17 10.94 3.06
CA PRO A 175 17.06 9.49 3.06
C PRO A 175 17.73 8.87 4.30
N TYR A 176 17.07 7.86 4.89
CA TYR A 176 17.57 7.15 6.08
C TYR A 176 17.22 5.67 6.04
N VAL A 177 17.93 4.86 6.81
CA VAL A 177 17.70 3.42 6.89
C VAL A 177 16.75 3.11 8.05
N MET A 178 15.70 2.37 7.73
CA MET A 178 14.82 1.73 8.71
C MET A 178 15.14 0.24 8.85
N GLY A 179 15.05 -0.28 10.08
CA GLY A 179 15.24 -1.70 10.34
C GLY A 179 16.66 -2.20 10.02
N SER A 180 17.66 -1.37 10.21
CA SER A 180 19.08 -1.63 9.97
C SER A 180 19.50 -3.03 10.43
N GLY A 181 20.08 -3.84 9.55
CA GLY A 181 20.53 -5.21 9.82
C GLY A 181 19.44 -6.28 9.84
N SER A 182 18.16 -5.91 9.80
CA SER A 182 17.04 -6.86 9.75
C SER A 182 16.72 -7.32 8.32
N TYR A 183 15.87 -8.34 8.19
CA TYR A 183 15.33 -8.76 6.89
C TYR A 183 14.53 -7.65 6.18
N TRP A 184 14.04 -6.67 6.94
CA TRP A 184 13.26 -5.53 6.44
C TRP A 184 14.09 -4.25 6.31
N SER A 185 15.42 -4.34 6.38
CA SER A 185 16.31 -3.18 6.22
C SER A 185 16.06 -2.48 4.88
N HIS A 186 15.75 -1.19 4.92
CA HIS A 186 15.47 -0.40 3.72
C HIS A 186 15.80 1.09 3.92
N VAL A 187 16.16 1.74 2.83
CA VAL A 187 16.26 3.19 2.75
C VAL A 187 14.89 3.76 2.46
N MET A 188 14.43 4.68 3.30
CA MET A 188 13.23 5.48 3.07
C MET A 188 13.59 6.72 2.25
N ILE A 189 12.77 6.98 1.22
CA ILE A 189 12.82 8.20 0.40
C ILE A 189 11.39 8.78 0.44
N GLU A 190 11.17 9.68 1.39
CA GLU A 190 9.87 10.34 1.53
C GLU A 190 9.79 11.51 0.55
N HIS A 191 8.64 11.65 -0.08
CA HIS A 191 8.34 12.82 -0.89
C HIS A 191 7.40 13.71 -0.09
N PRO A 192 7.81 14.95 0.25
CA PRO A 192 6.91 15.86 0.94
C PRO A 192 5.64 16.06 0.11
N PRO A 193 4.46 16.17 0.76
CA PRO A 193 3.21 16.39 0.04
C PRO A 193 3.31 17.63 -0.83
N VAL A 194 2.88 17.51 -2.07
CA VAL A 194 2.83 18.65 -3.00
C VAL A 194 1.83 19.64 -2.43
N LYS A 195 2.34 20.73 -1.86
CA LYS A 195 1.48 21.85 -1.43
C LYS A 195 0.79 22.42 -2.66
N LYS A 196 -0.54 22.37 -2.67
CA LYS A 196 -1.35 23.07 -3.67
C LYS A 196 -1.33 24.55 -3.42
#